data_8d95a41dbda13a60104275e9c8ed675c
#
_entry.id   8d95a41dbda13a60104275e9c8ed675c
#
_cell.length_a   1.000
_cell.length_b   1.000
_cell.length_c   1.000
_cell.angle_alpha   90.00
_cell.angle_beta   90.00
_cell.angle_gamma   90.00
#
_symmetry.space_group_name_H-M   'P 1'
#
loop_
_entity.id
_entity.type
_entity.pdbx_description
1 polymer ?
#
loop_
_entity_poly.entity_id
_entity_poly.type
_entity_poly.pdbx_seq_one_letter_code
_entity_poly.pdbx_strand_id
1 'polypeptide(L)'
;MATANITREEATLRSSVVKAGAYRVTVDVTGNGVADPERTFTSHTELDFVSQGGSTHLDVIADEIRSATLDGSPLPTDEFDGYRLPLKDLTEGSHTIVIDAVCRFSRTGEGLHRFVDTDGKIYLYSQFETADARRMYATFEQPDQKATFQLTVLAPAHWNVFTNSRSVAGELIGEGIARFEHAPTPVISTYITALVAGEYHVVRGQITSAAGLLPASVACRASMAEFLDADRILETTQRGFDVFESTFGVPYAFDSYDQIFVPEFNFGAMENAGCVTFRDQYLFRSRVTAREMEARDNTILHELAHMW
;
A
#
# COMPACT_ATOMS: atom_id res chain seq x y z
N MET A 1 -5.10 -16.84 24.45
CA MET A 1 -4.22 -16.51 23.32
C MET A 1 -4.74 -15.21 22.73
N ALA A 2 -3.92 -14.17 22.62
CA ALA A 2 -4.30 -12.98 21.86
C ALA A 2 -4.61 -13.40 20.43
N THR A 3 -5.74 -12.99 19.90
CA THR A 3 -6.05 -13.23 18.49
C THR A 3 -5.33 -12.18 17.64
N ALA A 4 -4.91 -12.52 16.42
CA ALA A 4 -4.31 -11.56 15.50
C ALA A 4 -5.24 -10.36 15.21
N ASN A 5 -6.54 -10.52 15.36
CA ASN A 5 -7.54 -9.47 15.12
C ASN A 5 -7.92 -8.74 16.41
N ILE A 6 -8.15 -7.44 16.28
CA ILE A 6 -8.62 -6.58 17.35
C ILE A 6 -10.12 -6.84 17.60
N THR A 7 -10.53 -6.91 18.87
CA THR A 7 -11.95 -6.97 19.24
C THR A 7 -12.56 -5.56 19.18
N ARG A 8 -13.90 -5.49 19.23
CA ARG A 8 -14.62 -4.21 19.30
C ARG A 8 -14.25 -3.40 20.54
N GLU A 9 -14.10 -4.08 21.68
CA GLU A 9 -13.73 -3.48 22.96
C GLU A 9 -12.31 -2.92 22.90
N GLU A 10 -11.36 -3.68 22.34
CA GLU A 10 -9.98 -3.23 22.12
C GLU A 10 -9.91 -2.05 21.16
N ALA A 11 -10.69 -2.06 20.06
CA ALA A 11 -10.76 -0.95 19.11
C ALA A 11 -11.31 0.32 19.78
N THR A 12 -12.37 0.19 20.58
CA THR A 12 -12.94 1.32 21.34
C THR A 12 -11.93 1.88 22.35
N LEU A 13 -11.23 0.99 23.06
CA LEU A 13 -10.19 1.41 23.99
C LEU A 13 -9.04 2.13 23.25
N ARG A 14 -8.52 1.54 22.17
CA ARG A 14 -7.45 2.17 21.37
C ARG A 14 -7.84 3.56 20.92
N SER A 15 -9.05 3.74 20.34
CA SER A 15 -9.52 5.05 19.89
C SER A 15 -9.68 6.08 21.01
N SER A 16 -9.87 5.63 22.27
CA SER A 16 -9.88 6.52 23.43
C SER A 16 -8.49 6.89 23.94
N VAL A 17 -7.48 6.08 23.65
CA VAL A 17 -6.10 6.25 24.14
C VAL A 17 -5.23 6.96 23.11
N VAL A 18 -5.34 6.62 21.83
CA VAL A 18 -4.45 7.14 20.78
C VAL A 18 -5.20 7.60 19.55
N LYS A 19 -4.61 8.58 18.85
CA LYS A 19 -5.00 9.03 17.52
C LYS A 19 -3.76 9.11 16.63
N ALA A 20 -3.72 8.32 15.56
CA ALA A 20 -2.67 8.37 14.57
C ALA A 20 -2.62 9.73 13.85
N GLY A 21 -1.44 10.19 13.49
CA GLY A 21 -1.21 11.46 12.83
C GLY A 21 -0.50 11.31 11.49
N ALA A 22 0.72 10.79 11.50
CA ALA A 22 1.53 10.64 10.29
C ALA A 22 2.42 9.39 10.35
N TYR A 23 2.47 8.65 9.27
CA TYR A 23 3.40 7.54 9.05
C TYR A 23 4.46 7.95 8.02
N ARG A 24 5.73 7.69 8.36
CA ARG A 24 6.87 7.69 7.45
C ARG A 24 7.41 6.26 7.41
N VAL A 25 7.22 5.58 6.28
CA VAL A 25 7.56 4.16 6.14
C VAL A 25 8.62 4.00 5.06
N THR A 26 9.75 3.37 5.41
CA THR A 26 10.75 2.94 4.44
C THR A 26 10.71 1.43 4.31
N VAL A 27 10.49 0.95 3.09
CA VAL A 27 10.49 -0.48 2.75
C VAL A 27 11.69 -0.76 1.87
N ASP A 28 12.59 -1.64 2.31
CA ASP A 28 13.75 -2.07 1.52
C ASP A 28 13.51 -3.49 0.97
N VAL A 29 13.28 -3.57 -0.33
CA VAL A 29 13.08 -4.82 -1.07
C VAL A 29 14.30 -5.23 -1.89
N THR A 30 15.46 -4.60 -1.65
CA THR A 30 16.72 -4.92 -2.33
C THR A 30 17.34 -6.22 -1.86
N GLY A 31 16.92 -6.73 -0.71
CA GLY A 31 17.52 -7.87 -0.02
C GLY A 31 18.69 -7.50 0.89
N ASN A 32 19.02 -6.21 0.99
CA ASN A 32 20.08 -5.77 1.92
C ASN A 32 19.63 -5.95 3.37
N GLY A 33 20.55 -6.40 4.21
CA GLY A 33 20.30 -6.51 5.64
C GLY A 33 19.37 -7.65 6.05
N VAL A 34 18.95 -8.54 5.15
CA VAL A 34 18.16 -9.74 5.49
C VAL A 34 18.89 -11.03 5.13
N ALA A 35 18.61 -12.10 5.86
CA ALA A 35 19.25 -13.40 5.64
C ALA A 35 18.69 -14.14 4.42
N ASP A 36 17.40 -13.92 4.11
CA ASP A 36 16.69 -14.55 3.00
C ASP A 36 15.92 -13.51 2.17
N PRO A 37 16.58 -12.90 1.16
CA PRO A 37 15.99 -11.82 0.37
C PRO A 37 14.84 -12.27 -0.56
N GLU A 38 14.66 -13.59 -0.73
CA GLU A 38 13.49 -14.09 -1.48
C GLU A 38 12.23 -14.19 -0.63
N ARG A 39 12.38 -14.19 0.70
CA ARG A 39 11.29 -14.40 1.64
C ARG A 39 11.03 -13.22 2.56
N THR A 40 12.03 -12.37 2.76
CA THR A 40 11.95 -11.27 3.74
C THR A 40 12.46 -9.95 3.18
N PHE A 41 11.99 -8.87 3.77
CA PHE A 41 12.39 -7.49 3.49
C PHE A 41 12.48 -6.72 4.81
N THR A 42 13.12 -5.55 4.80
CA THR A 42 13.14 -4.69 5.98
C THR A 42 12.10 -3.58 5.87
N SER A 43 11.53 -3.23 7.02
CA SER A 43 10.58 -2.13 7.17
C SER A 43 11.04 -1.24 8.31
N HIS A 44 11.19 0.05 8.03
CA HIS A 44 11.39 1.10 9.03
C HIS A 44 10.12 1.94 9.09
N THR A 45 9.50 2.01 10.24
CA THR A 45 8.27 2.78 10.47
C THR A 45 8.53 3.85 11.51
N GLU A 46 8.24 5.09 11.17
CA GLU A 46 8.14 6.21 12.10
C GLU A 46 6.68 6.68 12.13
N LEU A 47 6.06 6.65 13.30
CA LEU A 47 4.65 7.02 13.50
C LEU A 47 4.54 8.13 14.53
N ASP A 48 4.02 9.28 14.10
CA ASP A 48 3.59 10.35 14.98
C ASP A 48 2.12 10.15 15.37
N PHE A 49 1.83 10.25 16.66
CA PHE A 49 0.48 10.12 17.17
C PHE A 49 0.26 11.00 18.42
N VAL A 50 -1.00 11.20 18.78
CA VAL A 50 -1.39 11.88 20.01
C VAL A 50 -2.00 10.84 20.96
N SER A 51 -1.59 10.88 22.24
CA SER A 51 -2.16 10.06 23.29
C SER A 51 -2.99 10.91 24.26
N GLN A 52 -4.07 10.32 24.78
CA GLN A 52 -4.87 10.83 25.91
C GLN A 52 -4.43 10.22 27.25
N GLY A 53 -3.30 9.50 27.25
CA GLY A 53 -2.82 8.71 28.38
C GLY A 53 -3.43 7.31 28.41
N GLY A 54 -2.70 6.36 29.02
CA GLY A 54 -3.13 4.97 29.18
C GLY A 54 -2.28 3.97 28.41
N SER A 55 -2.82 2.80 28.15
CA SER A 55 -2.08 1.70 27.53
C SER A 55 -2.84 1.14 26.33
N THR A 56 -2.11 0.75 25.30
CA THR A 56 -2.64 0.10 24.10
C THR A 56 -1.57 -0.81 23.49
N HIS A 57 -1.64 -1.12 22.20
CA HIS A 57 -0.62 -1.87 21.49
C HIS A 57 -0.48 -1.36 20.07
N LEU A 58 0.70 -1.53 19.50
CA LEU A 58 1.00 -1.38 18.07
C LEU A 58 0.88 -2.76 17.41
N ASP A 59 0.26 -2.82 16.25
CA ASP A 59 0.15 -4.05 15.45
C ASP A 59 1.35 -4.15 14.49
N VAL A 60 2.01 -5.30 14.48
CA VAL A 60 3.08 -5.62 13.54
C VAL A 60 3.22 -7.14 13.43
N ILE A 61 3.31 -7.66 12.22
CA ILE A 61 3.62 -9.08 11.95
C ILE A 61 4.98 -9.14 11.29
N ALA A 62 5.97 -9.54 12.06
CA ALA A 62 7.36 -9.57 11.65
C ALA A 62 8.07 -10.81 12.16
N ASP A 63 9.12 -11.24 11.45
CA ASP A 63 10.03 -12.29 11.92
C ASP A 63 10.90 -11.80 13.06
N GLU A 64 11.24 -10.48 13.03
CA GLU A 64 12.13 -9.85 13.98
C GLU A 64 11.76 -8.37 14.12
N ILE A 65 11.69 -7.86 15.35
CA ILE A 65 11.78 -6.44 15.65
C ILE A 65 13.23 -6.17 16.05
N ARG A 66 13.97 -5.48 15.20
CA ARG A 66 15.40 -5.16 15.43
C ARG A 66 15.61 -4.05 16.43
N SER A 67 14.75 -3.05 16.34
CA SER A 67 14.74 -1.94 17.27
C SER A 67 13.34 -1.36 17.43
N ALA A 68 13.05 -0.85 18.61
CA ALA A 68 11.84 -0.11 18.91
C ALA A 68 12.19 1.05 19.83
N THR A 69 11.70 2.26 19.54
CA THR A 69 11.81 3.41 20.44
C THR A 69 10.49 4.15 20.55
N LEU A 70 10.26 4.74 21.69
CA LEU A 70 9.16 5.69 21.93
C LEU A 70 9.80 6.99 22.44
N ASP A 71 9.58 8.09 21.73
CA ASP A 71 10.15 9.42 22.00
C ASP A 71 11.69 9.39 22.13
N GLY A 72 12.34 8.57 21.29
CA GLY A 72 13.78 8.37 21.29
C GLY A 72 14.32 7.46 22.42
N SER A 73 13.47 7.02 23.35
CA SER A 73 13.84 6.07 24.40
C SER A 73 13.58 4.62 23.97
N PRO A 74 14.45 3.65 24.28
CA PRO A 74 14.23 2.25 23.94
C PRO A 74 12.90 1.74 24.47
N LEU A 75 12.10 1.11 23.59
CA LEU A 75 10.86 0.42 23.94
C LEU A 75 11.16 -1.08 24.07
N PRO A 76 10.84 -1.72 25.22
CA PRO A 76 11.02 -3.15 25.39
C PRO A 76 10.26 -3.97 24.36
N THR A 77 10.91 -4.97 23.76
CA THR A 77 10.33 -5.86 22.73
C THR A 77 10.16 -7.29 23.22
N ASP A 78 10.49 -7.59 24.45
CA ASP A 78 10.39 -8.92 25.08
C ASP A 78 8.95 -9.39 25.26
N GLU A 79 7.99 -8.46 25.27
CA GLU A 79 6.56 -8.77 25.31
C GLU A 79 5.90 -8.80 23.92
N PHE A 80 6.67 -8.67 22.84
CA PHE A 80 6.14 -8.83 21.47
C PHE A 80 5.72 -10.29 21.25
N ASP A 81 4.45 -10.50 20.92
CA ASP A 81 3.86 -11.84 20.77
C ASP A 81 3.81 -12.36 19.32
N GLY A 82 4.47 -11.66 18.39
CA GLY A 82 4.45 -11.95 16.95
C GLY A 82 3.37 -11.19 16.18
N TYR A 83 2.48 -10.47 16.87
CA TYR A 83 1.38 -9.69 16.31
C TYR A 83 1.25 -8.31 16.90
N ARG A 84 1.58 -8.14 18.17
CA ARG A 84 1.34 -6.92 18.95
C ARG A 84 2.56 -6.56 19.79
N LEU A 85 2.92 -5.28 19.77
CA LEU A 85 3.91 -4.68 20.65
C LEU A 85 3.17 -3.80 21.65
N PRO A 86 3.19 -4.12 22.97
CA PRO A 86 2.51 -3.32 23.99
C PRO A 86 3.06 -1.91 24.11
N LEU A 87 2.19 -0.94 24.25
CA LEU A 87 2.48 0.45 24.57
C LEU A 87 1.84 0.73 25.94
N LYS A 88 2.66 0.74 26.98
CA LYS A 88 2.19 0.87 28.37
C LYS A 88 2.40 2.29 28.89
N ASP A 89 1.46 2.73 29.71
CA ASP A 89 1.57 3.96 30.49
C ASP A 89 1.95 5.19 29.65
N LEU A 90 1.37 5.29 28.43
CA LEU A 90 1.53 6.47 27.60
C LEU A 90 1.07 7.70 28.37
N THR A 91 1.87 8.75 28.33
CA THR A 91 1.47 10.05 28.86
C THR A 91 0.50 10.75 27.90
N GLU A 92 -0.23 11.75 28.40
CA GLU A 92 -1.00 12.62 27.53
C GLU A 92 -0.05 13.52 26.72
N GLY A 93 -0.29 13.65 25.41
CA GLY A 93 0.51 14.49 24.52
C GLY A 93 0.89 13.83 23.20
N SER A 94 1.81 14.48 22.50
CA SER A 94 2.35 14.01 21.22
C SER A 94 3.49 13.02 21.46
N HIS A 95 3.50 11.96 20.69
CA HIS A 95 4.50 10.89 20.75
C HIS A 95 4.99 10.53 19.36
N THR A 96 6.21 10.04 19.28
CA THR A 96 6.77 9.42 18.08
C THR A 96 7.30 8.02 18.43
N ILE A 97 6.81 7.01 17.72
CA ILE A 97 7.33 5.65 17.81
C ILE A 97 8.11 5.31 16.54
N VAL A 98 9.27 4.65 16.71
CA VAL A 98 10.10 4.17 15.60
C VAL A 98 10.33 2.68 15.75
N ILE A 99 10.06 1.93 14.68
CA ILE A 99 10.20 0.47 14.64
C ILE A 99 11.03 0.07 13.42
N ASP A 100 12.09 -0.71 13.63
CA ASP A 100 12.81 -1.43 12.61
C ASP A 100 12.48 -2.91 12.67
N ALA A 101 11.96 -3.47 11.59
CA ALA A 101 11.50 -4.85 11.55
C ALA A 101 11.96 -5.59 10.29
N VAL A 102 12.01 -6.91 10.39
CA VAL A 102 12.13 -7.83 9.26
C VAL A 102 10.77 -8.47 9.03
N CYS A 103 10.16 -8.14 7.91
CA CYS A 103 8.84 -8.63 7.50
C CYS A 103 8.97 -9.71 6.43
N ARG A 104 7.90 -10.48 6.22
CA ARG A 104 7.84 -11.52 5.20
C ARG A 104 7.09 -11.08 3.97
N PHE A 105 7.63 -11.42 2.80
CA PHE A 105 6.81 -11.46 1.59
C PHE A 105 5.73 -12.53 1.70
N SER A 106 4.53 -12.17 1.31
CA SER A 106 3.43 -13.13 1.16
C SER A 106 3.53 -13.91 -0.15
N ARG A 107 2.94 -15.11 -0.16
CA ARG A 107 2.69 -15.94 -1.33
C ARG A 107 1.21 -16.34 -1.43
N THR A 108 0.38 -15.75 -0.58
CA THR A 108 -1.04 -16.09 -0.42
C THR A 108 -1.97 -14.90 -0.70
N GLY A 109 -1.39 -13.74 -1.07
CA GLY A 109 -2.14 -12.56 -1.51
C GLY A 109 -2.44 -11.54 -0.42
N GLU A 110 -2.02 -11.75 0.84
CA GLU A 110 -2.15 -10.78 1.93
C GLU A 110 -0.80 -10.09 2.20
N GLY A 111 -0.82 -8.86 2.73
CA GLY A 111 0.40 -8.12 3.03
C GLY A 111 1.15 -7.71 1.76
N LEU A 112 2.46 -7.76 1.75
CA LEU A 112 3.28 -7.52 0.55
C LEU A 112 3.53 -8.85 -0.17
N HIS A 113 2.77 -9.11 -1.23
CA HIS A 113 2.87 -10.33 -2.05
C HIS A 113 4.06 -10.24 -3.01
N ARG A 114 4.80 -11.36 -3.16
CA ARG A 114 5.92 -11.49 -4.08
C ARG A 114 5.69 -12.63 -5.06
N PHE A 115 5.62 -12.28 -6.33
CA PHE A 115 5.51 -13.20 -7.47
C PHE A 115 6.79 -13.17 -8.31
N VAL A 116 7.21 -14.34 -8.81
CA VAL A 116 8.30 -14.49 -9.77
C VAL A 116 7.72 -15.12 -11.02
N ASP A 117 7.78 -14.40 -12.14
CA ASP A 117 7.26 -14.89 -13.42
C ASP A 117 8.22 -15.92 -14.05
N THR A 118 7.76 -16.61 -15.07
CA THR A 118 8.51 -17.66 -15.78
C THR A 118 9.79 -17.16 -16.46
N ASP A 119 9.88 -15.84 -16.73
CA ASP A 119 11.08 -15.17 -17.26
C ASP A 119 12.04 -14.66 -16.16
N GLY A 120 11.73 -14.98 -14.90
CA GLY A 120 12.53 -14.61 -13.71
C GLY A 120 12.28 -13.21 -13.18
N LYS A 121 11.42 -12.41 -13.82
CA LYS A 121 11.07 -11.08 -13.33
C LYS A 121 10.24 -11.13 -12.06
N ILE A 122 10.46 -10.14 -11.19
CA ILE A 122 9.84 -10.06 -9.86
C ILE A 122 8.77 -8.98 -9.88
N TYR A 123 7.63 -9.29 -9.26
CA TYR A 123 6.49 -8.41 -9.12
C TYR A 123 6.01 -8.44 -7.67
N LEU A 124 5.93 -7.27 -7.04
CA LEU A 124 5.42 -7.06 -5.69
C LEU A 124 4.13 -6.26 -5.79
N TYR A 125 3.17 -6.60 -4.92
CA TYR A 125 2.00 -5.76 -4.67
C TYR A 125 1.52 -5.95 -3.24
N SER A 126 0.98 -4.90 -2.65
CA SER A 126 0.34 -4.96 -1.34
C SER A 126 -1.14 -5.26 -1.46
N GLN A 127 -1.68 -6.02 -0.49
CA GLN A 127 -3.10 -6.23 -0.26
C GLN A 127 -3.34 -6.23 1.24
N PHE A 128 -4.05 -5.24 1.74
CA PHE A 128 -4.18 -5.01 3.18
C PHE A 128 -5.61 -5.10 3.72
N GLU A 129 -6.60 -5.17 2.87
CA GLU A 129 -7.97 -5.37 3.32
C GLU A 129 -8.09 -6.78 3.95
N THR A 130 -8.55 -6.87 5.19
CA THR A 130 -9.06 -5.78 6.02
C THR A 130 -8.04 -5.27 7.05
N ALA A 131 -7.00 -6.03 7.44
CA ALA A 131 -6.11 -5.74 8.56
C ALA A 131 -4.70 -6.32 8.34
N ASP A 132 -4.14 -6.19 7.14
CA ASP A 132 -2.86 -6.78 6.77
C ASP A 132 -1.75 -5.75 6.46
N ALA A 133 -1.99 -4.43 6.67
CA ALA A 133 -0.94 -3.41 6.60
C ALA A 133 0.19 -3.69 7.62
N ARG A 134 -0.16 -4.21 8.78
CA ARG A 134 0.77 -4.68 9.83
C ARG A 134 1.74 -5.78 9.39
N ARG A 135 1.55 -6.40 8.22
CA ARG A 135 2.50 -7.34 7.60
C ARG A 135 3.61 -6.63 6.82
N MET A 136 3.42 -5.34 6.52
CA MET A 136 4.42 -4.55 5.81
C MET A 136 5.07 -3.49 6.69
N TYR A 137 4.31 -2.86 7.60
CA TYR A 137 4.82 -1.84 8.51
C TYR A 137 4.07 -1.85 9.84
N ALA A 138 4.71 -1.36 10.90
CA ALA A 138 4.08 -1.28 12.21
C ALA A 138 3.00 -0.18 12.22
N THR A 139 1.81 -0.47 12.78
CA THR A 139 0.66 0.42 12.64
C THR A 139 -0.35 0.26 13.78
N PHE A 140 -1.22 1.25 13.96
CA PHE A 140 -2.51 1.04 14.64
C PHE A 140 -3.50 0.52 13.58
N GLU A 141 -3.60 -0.81 13.46
CA GLU A 141 -4.38 -1.48 12.41
C GLU A 141 -5.89 -1.40 12.71
N GLN A 142 -6.44 -0.24 12.39
CA GLN A 142 -7.83 0.08 12.64
C GLN A 142 -8.28 1.14 11.63
N PRO A 143 -9.36 0.94 10.86
CA PRO A 143 -9.73 1.82 9.75
C PRO A 143 -10.02 3.27 10.11
N ASP A 144 -10.46 3.54 11.34
CA ASP A 144 -10.72 4.89 11.86
C ASP A 144 -9.48 5.59 12.41
N GLN A 145 -8.36 4.87 12.60
CA GLN A 145 -7.05 5.45 12.89
C GLN A 145 -6.40 5.99 11.62
N LYS A 146 -7.09 6.96 10.99
CA LYS A 146 -6.63 7.58 9.75
C LYS A 146 -5.45 8.51 9.98
N ALA A 147 -4.53 8.50 9.02
CA ALA A 147 -3.30 9.30 9.06
C ALA A 147 -2.85 9.70 7.65
N THR A 148 -1.81 10.51 7.56
CA THR A 148 -1.05 10.69 6.33
C THR A 148 0.03 9.61 6.23
N PHE A 149 0.36 9.16 5.01
CA PHE A 149 1.40 8.14 4.77
C PHE A 149 2.42 8.67 3.77
N GLN A 150 3.69 8.64 4.14
CA GLN A 150 4.79 8.88 3.24
C GLN A 150 5.60 7.59 3.10
N LEU A 151 5.62 7.01 1.90
CA LEU A 151 6.39 5.82 1.59
C LEU A 151 7.69 6.17 0.89
N THR A 152 8.77 5.59 1.38
CA THR A 152 10.08 5.51 0.72
C THR A 152 10.35 4.05 0.40
N VAL A 153 10.71 3.74 -0.84
CA VAL A 153 11.00 2.37 -1.27
C VAL A 153 12.43 2.29 -1.77
N LEU A 154 13.21 1.37 -1.21
CA LEU A 154 14.53 1.01 -1.74
C LEU A 154 14.36 -0.24 -2.60
N ALA A 155 14.64 -0.12 -3.90
CA ALA A 155 14.41 -1.19 -4.87
C ALA A 155 15.47 -1.17 -5.97
N PRO A 156 15.58 -2.22 -6.81
CA PRO A 156 16.39 -2.18 -8.02
C PRO A 156 16.02 -0.97 -8.90
N ALA A 157 17.02 -0.24 -9.37
CA ALA A 157 16.83 1.05 -10.06
C ALA A 157 16.02 0.96 -11.36
N HIS A 158 15.94 -0.23 -11.96
CA HIS A 158 15.18 -0.49 -13.19
C HIS A 158 13.70 -0.83 -12.94
N TRP A 159 13.29 -0.96 -11.67
CA TRP A 159 11.89 -1.25 -11.33
C TRP A 159 11.00 -0.01 -11.46
N ASN A 160 9.74 -0.24 -11.74
CA ASN A 160 8.70 0.75 -11.53
C ASN A 160 8.15 0.59 -10.11
N VAL A 161 7.89 1.72 -9.43
CA VAL A 161 7.35 1.76 -8.07
C VAL A 161 6.13 2.66 -8.06
N PHE A 162 5.01 2.15 -7.56
CA PHE A 162 3.73 2.85 -7.40
C PHE A 162 3.31 2.80 -5.94
N THR A 163 2.75 3.89 -5.46
CA THR A 163 2.17 4.02 -4.13
C THR A 163 0.88 4.85 -4.23
N ASN A 164 0.28 5.22 -3.10
CA ASN A 164 -0.89 6.10 -3.06
C ASN A 164 -0.62 7.55 -3.54
N SER A 165 0.63 7.91 -3.76
CA SER A 165 1.04 9.21 -4.27
C SER A 165 1.70 9.07 -5.63
N ARG A 166 1.71 10.16 -6.38
CA ARG A 166 2.30 10.22 -7.71
C ARG A 166 3.65 9.52 -7.79
N SER A 167 3.83 8.71 -8.84
CA SER A 167 5.09 8.04 -9.13
C SER A 167 6.24 9.02 -9.29
N VAL A 168 7.38 8.70 -8.70
CA VAL A 168 8.62 9.49 -8.73
C VAL A 168 9.74 8.73 -9.45
N ALA A 169 10.71 9.46 -9.98
CA ALA A 169 11.94 8.86 -10.47
C ALA A 169 12.80 8.41 -9.29
N GLY A 170 13.36 7.22 -9.38
CA GLY A 170 14.29 6.72 -8.35
C GLY A 170 15.62 7.50 -8.36
N GLU A 171 16.07 7.91 -7.18
CA GLU A 171 17.40 8.45 -6.95
C GLU A 171 18.39 7.29 -6.75
N LEU A 172 19.43 7.21 -7.56
CA LEU A 172 20.48 6.20 -7.40
C LEU A 172 21.26 6.42 -6.08
N ILE A 173 21.22 5.43 -5.20
CA ILE A 173 21.92 5.46 -3.91
C ILE A 173 23.05 4.43 -3.79
N GLY A 174 23.20 3.56 -4.80
CA GLY A 174 24.19 2.52 -4.89
C GLY A 174 24.19 1.87 -6.26
N GLU A 175 25.04 0.87 -6.45
CA GLU A 175 25.14 0.14 -7.72
C GLU A 175 23.84 -0.65 -7.97
N GLY A 176 23.07 -0.20 -8.95
CA GLY A 176 21.81 -0.83 -9.35
C GLY A 176 20.63 -0.65 -8.37
N ILE A 177 20.78 0.16 -7.32
CA ILE A 177 19.75 0.43 -6.31
C ILE A 177 19.31 1.88 -6.38
N ALA A 178 18.02 2.12 -6.29
CA ALA A 178 17.44 3.45 -6.22
C ALA A 178 16.50 3.60 -5.00
N ARG A 179 16.41 4.83 -4.54
CA ARG A 179 15.48 5.31 -3.53
C ARG A 179 14.32 6.00 -4.23
N PHE A 180 13.11 5.54 -3.98
CA PHE A 180 11.87 6.13 -4.48
C PHE A 180 11.15 6.77 -3.30
N GLU A 181 11.27 8.08 -3.15
CA GLU A 181 10.66 8.84 -2.06
C GLU A 181 9.38 9.52 -2.57
N HIS A 182 8.23 9.07 -2.07
CA HIS A 182 6.93 9.58 -2.46
C HIS A 182 6.47 10.72 -1.53
N ALA A 183 5.62 11.60 -2.05
CA ALA A 183 4.99 12.63 -1.23
C ALA A 183 4.01 12.02 -0.21
N PRO A 184 3.75 12.71 0.92
CA PRO A 184 2.71 12.28 1.85
C PRO A 184 1.33 12.27 1.18
N THR A 185 0.52 11.27 1.53
CA THR A 185 -0.89 11.17 1.09
C THR A 185 -1.78 12.20 1.79
N PRO A 186 -2.98 12.48 1.29
CA PRO A 186 -4.09 12.92 2.14
C PRO A 186 -4.31 11.96 3.32
N VAL A 187 -5.14 12.35 4.28
CA VAL A 187 -5.50 11.48 5.42
C VAL A 187 -6.35 10.31 4.93
N ILE A 188 -5.81 9.09 5.04
CA ILE A 188 -6.44 7.84 4.59
C ILE A 188 -6.38 6.76 5.67
N SER A 189 -7.13 5.67 5.49
CA SER A 189 -7.07 4.48 6.35
C SER A 189 -5.86 3.61 6.00
N THR A 190 -5.39 2.80 6.96
CA THR A 190 -4.27 1.87 6.79
C THR A 190 -4.50 0.86 5.67
N TYR A 191 -5.71 0.30 5.57
CA TYR A 191 -6.03 -0.80 4.66
C TYR A 191 -6.04 -0.43 3.17
N ILE A 192 -6.15 0.87 2.82
CA ILE A 192 -6.07 1.37 1.44
C ILE A 192 -4.70 1.96 1.08
N THR A 193 -3.69 1.80 1.95
CA THR A 193 -2.30 2.12 1.58
C THR A 193 -1.76 1.10 0.59
N ALA A 194 -0.92 1.54 -0.34
CA ALA A 194 -0.46 0.69 -1.43
C ALA A 194 1.05 0.79 -1.67
N LEU A 195 1.63 -0.33 -2.01
CA LEU A 195 2.95 -0.46 -2.62
C LEU A 195 2.88 -1.50 -3.73
N VAL A 196 3.19 -1.10 -4.96
CA VAL A 196 3.39 -1.99 -6.10
C VAL A 196 4.78 -1.72 -6.68
N ALA A 197 5.62 -2.74 -6.82
CA ALA A 197 6.98 -2.57 -7.29
C ALA A 197 7.43 -3.78 -8.13
N GLY A 198 8.24 -3.53 -9.17
CA GLY A 198 8.75 -4.61 -10.02
C GLY A 198 9.00 -4.18 -11.45
N GLU A 199 9.27 -5.18 -12.30
CA GLU A 199 9.55 -4.98 -13.73
C GLU A 199 8.27 -4.85 -14.56
N TYR A 200 7.32 -4.05 -14.06
CA TYR A 200 6.04 -3.81 -14.74
C TYR A 200 6.22 -3.12 -16.09
N HIS A 201 5.47 -3.58 -17.10
CA HIS A 201 5.23 -2.80 -18.31
C HIS A 201 4.22 -1.70 -17.99
N VAL A 202 4.53 -0.45 -18.35
CA VAL A 202 3.74 0.73 -17.96
C VAL A 202 3.38 1.55 -19.18
N VAL A 203 2.08 1.78 -19.37
CA VAL A 203 1.56 2.76 -20.33
C VAL A 203 1.11 3.99 -19.54
N ARG A 204 1.75 5.13 -19.81
CA ARG A 204 1.43 6.39 -19.14
C ARG A 204 0.42 7.19 -19.94
N GLY A 205 -0.51 7.80 -19.23
CA GLY A 205 -1.57 8.65 -19.76
C GLY A 205 -1.88 9.81 -18.83
N GLN A 206 -3.01 10.43 -19.04
CA GLN A 206 -3.51 11.54 -18.25
C GLN A 206 -5.04 11.45 -18.17
N ILE A 207 -5.60 11.89 -17.05
CA ILE A 207 -7.03 12.02 -16.81
C ILE A 207 -7.34 13.49 -16.57
N THR A 208 -8.36 14.00 -17.22
CA THR A 208 -8.90 15.33 -16.96
C THR A 208 -9.87 15.22 -15.77
N SER A 209 -9.58 15.94 -14.70
CA SER A 209 -10.40 16.06 -13.49
C SER A 209 -10.84 17.51 -13.31
N ALA A 210 -11.86 17.76 -12.52
CA ALA A 210 -12.23 19.11 -12.08
C ALA A 210 -11.10 19.80 -11.29
N ALA A 211 -10.20 19.03 -10.66
CA ALA A 211 -9.01 19.54 -9.98
C ALA A 211 -7.86 19.90 -10.95
N GLY A 212 -7.94 19.52 -12.23
CA GLY A 212 -6.91 19.71 -13.24
C GLY A 212 -6.49 18.43 -13.94
N LEU A 213 -5.38 18.50 -14.67
CA LEU A 213 -4.84 17.35 -15.39
C LEU A 213 -4.03 16.46 -14.44
N LEU A 214 -4.45 15.19 -14.30
CA LEU A 214 -3.84 14.21 -13.43
C LEU A 214 -2.98 13.23 -14.24
N PRO A 215 -1.75 12.91 -13.81
CA PRO A 215 -1.04 11.77 -14.32
C PRO A 215 -1.82 10.49 -14.04
N ALA A 216 -1.85 9.59 -15.01
CA ALA A 216 -2.45 8.28 -14.87
C ALA A 216 -1.56 7.24 -15.53
N SER A 217 -1.61 6.01 -15.06
CA SER A 217 -0.93 4.91 -15.74
C SER A 217 -1.75 3.63 -15.68
N VAL A 218 -1.49 2.76 -16.65
CA VAL A 218 -1.98 1.39 -16.67
C VAL A 218 -0.77 0.47 -16.77
N ALA A 219 -0.65 -0.48 -15.84
CA ALA A 219 0.52 -1.34 -15.78
C ALA A 219 0.13 -2.82 -15.64
N CYS A 220 1.00 -3.68 -16.14
CA CYS A 220 0.89 -5.13 -15.98
C CYS A 220 2.29 -5.76 -15.98
N ARG A 221 2.38 -7.04 -15.60
CA ARG A 221 3.66 -7.76 -15.75
C ARG A 221 4.09 -7.81 -17.22
N ALA A 222 5.40 -7.78 -17.47
CA ALA A 222 5.97 -7.67 -18.81
C ALA A 222 5.50 -8.78 -19.78
N SER A 223 5.29 -10.00 -19.27
CA SER A 223 4.78 -11.14 -20.05
C SER A 223 3.35 -10.98 -20.54
N MET A 224 2.61 -9.97 -20.01
CA MET A 224 1.22 -9.66 -20.39
C MET A 224 1.08 -8.37 -21.20
N ALA A 225 2.19 -7.70 -21.54
CA ALA A 225 2.20 -6.39 -22.19
C ALA A 225 1.39 -6.35 -23.50
N GLU A 226 1.45 -7.40 -24.31
CA GLU A 226 0.71 -7.50 -25.59
C GLU A 226 -0.81 -7.55 -25.41
N PHE A 227 -1.31 -7.91 -24.22
CA PHE A 227 -2.72 -8.02 -23.90
C PHE A 227 -3.26 -6.80 -23.14
N LEU A 228 -2.40 -5.81 -22.87
CA LEU A 228 -2.78 -4.60 -22.15
C LEU A 228 -3.53 -3.63 -23.05
N ASP A 229 -4.83 -3.56 -22.89
CA ASP A 229 -5.75 -2.67 -23.61
C ASP A 229 -5.81 -1.29 -22.91
N ALA A 230 -4.65 -0.63 -22.80
CA ALA A 230 -4.47 0.56 -21.98
C ALA A 230 -5.34 1.74 -22.43
N ASP A 231 -5.49 1.95 -23.75
CA ASP A 231 -6.29 3.05 -24.31
C ASP A 231 -7.76 2.95 -23.87
N ARG A 232 -8.34 1.74 -23.97
CA ARG A 232 -9.71 1.51 -23.55
C ARG A 232 -9.88 1.65 -22.03
N ILE A 233 -8.93 1.15 -21.25
CA ILE A 233 -8.95 1.27 -19.79
C ILE A 233 -8.93 2.74 -19.38
N LEU A 234 -8.04 3.55 -19.97
CA LEU A 234 -7.96 4.99 -19.71
C LEU A 234 -9.22 5.73 -20.19
N GLU A 235 -9.79 5.36 -21.34
CA GLU A 235 -11.04 5.94 -21.83
C GLU A 235 -12.21 5.64 -20.88
N THR A 236 -12.34 4.40 -20.40
CA THR A 236 -13.35 4.00 -19.42
C THR A 236 -13.19 4.79 -18.12
N THR A 237 -11.94 4.93 -17.65
CA THR A 237 -11.60 5.70 -16.45
C THR A 237 -11.97 7.18 -16.62
N GLN A 238 -11.62 7.80 -17.77
CA GLN A 238 -11.99 9.20 -18.03
C GLN A 238 -13.50 9.43 -17.98
N ARG A 239 -14.28 8.53 -18.59
CA ARG A 239 -15.76 8.60 -18.53
C ARG A 239 -16.28 8.46 -17.10
N GLY A 240 -15.62 7.62 -16.28
CA GLY A 240 -15.93 7.50 -14.87
C GLY A 240 -15.67 8.80 -14.11
N PHE A 241 -14.52 9.44 -14.31
CA PHE A 241 -14.22 10.75 -13.72
C PHE A 241 -15.28 11.80 -14.07
N ASP A 242 -15.63 11.91 -15.35
CA ASP A 242 -16.64 12.87 -15.82
C ASP A 242 -18.00 12.67 -15.12
N VAL A 243 -18.42 11.42 -14.95
CA VAL A 243 -19.70 11.08 -14.30
C VAL A 243 -19.63 11.28 -12.79
N PHE A 244 -18.59 10.78 -12.11
CA PHE A 244 -18.53 10.80 -10.65
C PHE A 244 -18.28 12.21 -10.11
N GLU A 245 -17.38 12.99 -10.69
CA GLU A 245 -17.18 14.38 -10.29
C GLU A 245 -18.44 15.23 -10.48
N SER A 246 -19.15 15.03 -11.62
CA SER A 246 -20.39 15.77 -11.86
C SER A 246 -21.52 15.32 -10.92
N THR A 247 -21.58 14.03 -10.56
CA THR A 247 -22.64 13.47 -9.72
C THR A 247 -22.43 13.79 -8.25
N PHE A 248 -21.21 13.64 -7.76
CA PHE A 248 -20.88 13.87 -6.34
C PHE A 248 -20.61 15.36 -6.04
N GLY A 249 -20.27 16.15 -7.06
CA GLY A 249 -19.97 17.59 -6.90
C GLY A 249 -18.66 17.86 -6.13
N VAL A 250 -17.78 16.86 -6.05
CA VAL A 250 -16.50 16.93 -5.34
C VAL A 250 -15.39 16.54 -6.31
N PRO A 251 -14.33 17.35 -6.46
CA PRO A 251 -13.17 16.97 -7.26
C PRO A 251 -12.44 15.76 -6.68
N TYR A 252 -11.74 15.02 -7.54
CA TYR A 252 -10.84 13.95 -7.12
C TYR A 252 -9.76 14.45 -6.16
N ALA A 253 -9.49 13.71 -5.09
CA ALA A 253 -8.70 14.20 -3.96
C ALA A 253 -7.20 13.86 -4.02
N PHE A 254 -6.79 12.96 -4.93
CA PHE A 254 -5.40 12.46 -5.01
C PHE A 254 -4.65 13.09 -6.20
N ASP A 255 -3.31 12.93 -6.24
CA ASP A 255 -2.43 13.60 -7.20
C ASP A 255 -2.10 12.76 -8.44
N SER A 256 -2.55 11.48 -8.48
CA SER A 256 -2.44 10.56 -9.62
C SER A 256 -3.52 9.47 -9.56
N TYR A 257 -3.69 8.74 -10.67
CA TYR A 257 -4.55 7.55 -10.72
C TYR A 257 -3.85 6.43 -11.48
N ASP A 258 -3.27 5.49 -10.75
CA ASP A 258 -2.54 4.36 -11.30
C ASP A 258 -3.38 3.07 -11.20
N GLN A 259 -3.42 2.27 -12.27
CA GLN A 259 -4.18 1.04 -12.39
C GLN A 259 -3.23 -0.11 -12.72
N ILE A 260 -3.01 -1.02 -11.78
CA ILE A 260 -2.01 -2.06 -11.94
C ILE A 260 -2.66 -3.45 -11.95
N PHE A 261 -2.49 -4.18 -13.04
CA PHE A 261 -2.95 -5.56 -13.18
C PHE A 261 -1.88 -6.49 -12.62
N VAL A 262 -2.17 -7.08 -11.46
CA VAL A 262 -1.20 -7.86 -10.66
C VAL A 262 -1.48 -9.36 -10.75
N PRO A 263 -0.42 -10.20 -10.71
CA PRO A 263 -0.54 -11.66 -10.75
C PRO A 263 -1.05 -12.24 -9.42
N GLU A 264 -1.66 -13.43 -9.47
CA GLU A 264 -2.11 -14.19 -8.29
C GLU A 264 -3.01 -13.42 -7.32
N PHE A 265 -3.77 -12.45 -7.82
CA PHE A 265 -4.64 -11.63 -6.99
C PHE A 265 -5.92 -12.39 -6.60
N ASN A 266 -6.22 -12.45 -5.31
CA ASN A 266 -7.33 -13.24 -4.77
C ASN A 266 -8.71 -12.61 -5.00
N PHE A 267 -8.77 -11.31 -5.27
CA PHE A 267 -9.98 -10.53 -5.46
C PHE A 267 -10.15 -10.12 -6.93
N GLY A 268 -11.23 -9.44 -7.26
CA GLY A 268 -11.42 -8.80 -8.56
C GLY A 268 -10.50 -7.59 -8.73
N ALA A 269 -10.57 -6.70 -7.76
CA ALA A 269 -9.73 -5.52 -7.65
C ALA A 269 -9.68 -5.03 -6.20
N MET A 270 -8.96 -3.92 -5.94
CA MET A 270 -8.86 -3.27 -4.63
C MET A 270 -8.71 -1.76 -4.81
N GLU A 271 -9.52 -1.02 -4.06
CA GLU A 271 -9.66 0.44 -4.09
C GLU A 271 -8.54 1.22 -3.38
N ASN A 272 -7.31 0.76 -3.43
CA ASN A 272 -6.21 1.53 -2.84
C ASN A 272 -6.20 2.96 -3.40
N ALA A 273 -6.24 3.95 -2.52
CA ALA A 273 -6.38 5.35 -2.90
C ALA A 273 -5.29 5.79 -3.91
N GLY A 274 -5.71 6.19 -5.10
CA GLY A 274 -4.82 6.62 -6.20
C GLY A 274 -3.98 5.51 -6.86
N CYS A 275 -4.00 4.26 -6.36
CA CYS A 275 -3.17 3.14 -6.83
C CYS A 275 -3.96 1.82 -6.82
N VAL A 276 -4.91 1.71 -7.72
CA VAL A 276 -5.85 0.58 -7.78
C VAL A 276 -5.16 -0.67 -8.33
N THR A 277 -5.34 -1.80 -7.66
CA THR A 277 -4.86 -3.09 -8.14
C THR A 277 -6.00 -3.94 -8.69
N PHE A 278 -5.77 -4.58 -9.83
CA PHE A 278 -6.72 -5.47 -10.50
C PHE A 278 -6.09 -6.84 -10.70
N ARG A 279 -6.91 -7.88 -10.70
CA ARG A 279 -6.47 -9.20 -11.12
C ARG A 279 -6.07 -9.22 -12.59
N ASP A 280 -4.94 -9.85 -12.94
CA ASP A 280 -4.43 -9.84 -14.31
C ASP A 280 -5.25 -10.71 -15.29
N GLN A 281 -6.21 -11.50 -14.81
CA GLN A 281 -7.20 -12.19 -15.64
C GLN A 281 -8.13 -11.24 -16.42
N TYR A 282 -8.20 -9.96 -16.05
CA TYR A 282 -8.89 -8.94 -16.85
C TYR A 282 -8.08 -8.48 -18.08
N LEU A 283 -6.84 -8.92 -18.24
CA LEU A 283 -6.07 -8.81 -19.47
C LEU A 283 -6.37 -10.00 -20.38
N PHE A 284 -7.24 -9.79 -21.33
CA PHE A 284 -7.79 -10.86 -22.14
C PHE A 284 -6.80 -11.35 -23.21
N ARG A 285 -6.37 -12.59 -23.11
CA ARG A 285 -5.42 -13.23 -24.06
C ARG A 285 -6.08 -13.73 -25.33
N SER A 286 -7.39 -13.67 -25.44
CA SER A 286 -8.15 -14.10 -26.59
C SER A 286 -9.41 -13.23 -26.72
N ARG A 287 -10.12 -13.43 -27.85
CA ARG A 287 -11.40 -12.74 -28.06
C ARG A 287 -12.41 -13.13 -26.96
N VAL A 288 -12.96 -12.13 -26.33
CA VAL A 288 -13.99 -12.25 -25.27
C VAL A 288 -15.33 -11.72 -25.74
N THR A 289 -16.37 -12.05 -24.99
CA THR A 289 -17.74 -11.56 -25.20
C THR A 289 -17.88 -10.10 -24.76
N ALA A 290 -18.92 -9.44 -25.25
CA ALA A 290 -19.27 -8.10 -24.79
C ALA A 290 -19.53 -8.05 -23.27
N ARG A 291 -20.13 -9.13 -22.72
CA ARG A 291 -20.38 -9.24 -21.27
C ARG A 291 -19.08 -9.29 -20.45
N GLU A 292 -18.04 -9.97 -20.91
CA GLU A 292 -16.75 -10.02 -20.22
C GLU A 292 -16.05 -8.65 -20.25
N MET A 293 -16.16 -7.94 -21.40
CA MET A 293 -15.68 -6.56 -21.50
C MET A 293 -16.43 -5.63 -20.55
N GLU A 294 -17.75 -5.69 -20.52
CA GLU A 294 -18.61 -4.93 -19.62
C GLU A 294 -18.27 -5.23 -18.14
N ALA A 295 -18.00 -6.48 -17.79
CA ALA A 295 -17.62 -6.87 -16.44
C ALA A 295 -16.30 -6.21 -16.01
N ARG A 296 -15.28 -6.16 -16.89
CA ARG A 296 -14.04 -5.44 -16.63
C ARG A 296 -14.29 -3.95 -16.48
N ASP A 297 -14.99 -3.34 -17.42
CA ASP A 297 -15.28 -1.91 -17.41
C ASP A 297 -16.07 -1.53 -16.13
N ASN A 298 -17.02 -2.36 -15.71
CA ASN A 298 -17.77 -2.18 -14.46
C ASN A 298 -16.87 -2.27 -13.23
N THR A 299 -15.91 -3.20 -13.19
CA THR A 299 -14.95 -3.28 -12.08
C THR A 299 -14.06 -2.02 -12.05
N ILE A 300 -13.55 -1.54 -13.19
CA ILE A 300 -12.78 -0.29 -13.26
C ILE A 300 -13.57 0.88 -12.67
N LEU A 301 -14.86 1.00 -13.04
CA LEU A 301 -15.72 2.07 -12.52
C LEU A 301 -16.08 1.88 -11.04
N HIS A 302 -16.21 0.65 -10.58
CA HIS A 302 -16.46 0.32 -9.17
C HIS A 302 -15.31 0.81 -8.30
N GLU A 303 -14.07 0.43 -8.65
CA GLU A 303 -12.88 0.86 -7.90
C GLU A 303 -12.66 2.38 -7.98
N LEU A 304 -12.98 2.98 -9.13
CA LEU A 304 -12.91 4.42 -9.26
C LEU A 304 -13.93 5.13 -8.35
N ALA A 305 -15.14 4.59 -8.21
CA ALA A 305 -16.19 5.18 -7.37
C ALA A 305 -15.78 5.27 -5.88
N HIS A 306 -14.95 4.34 -5.41
CA HIS A 306 -14.42 4.36 -4.04
C HIS A 306 -13.55 5.59 -3.74
N MET A 307 -13.03 6.28 -4.76
CA MET A 307 -12.20 7.47 -4.55
C MET A 307 -12.99 8.67 -4.00
N TRP A 308 -14.30 8.61 -3.98
CA TRP A 308 -15.23 9.58 -3.40
C TRP A 308 -16.00 8.99 -2.22
#